data_8098698bc3a2badf65254057328cf692
#
_entry.id   8098698bc3a2badf65254057328cf692
#
_cell.length_a   1.000
_cell.length_b   1.000
_cell.length_c   1.000
_cell.angle_alpha   90.00
_cell.angle_beta   90.00
_cell.angle_gamma   90.00
#
_symmetry.space_group_name_H-M   'P 1'
#
loop_
_entity.id
_entity.type
_entity.pdbx_description
1 polymer ?
#
loop_
_entity_poly.entity_id
_entity_poly.type
_entity_poly.pdbx_seq_one_letter_code
_entity_poly.pdbx_strand_id
1 'polypeptide(L)'
;MKFAFIHAQKAHFPIAFMCEQLEVSRSGYYAWACRPESARTAKDRELTEVVADVHEESRRRYGSPRVFRELKARGYRVSRKRVARLMRQKGLRARARRRFVKTTDSAHGHPVAPNVLERDFSPEQPNSKWAGDITYVWTAEGWLYLAVVLDLFSRKVVGWAMSDTIDRQLVLSALSMALLNRPAPDLHHSDRGSQYASEDYRELLKQQAITCSMSRKGNCWDNAVVESFFSSLKMELVYERSFQTHEEAKRALFEYIEAWYNRRRRHSALGYVSPEEYERNASTRSAAT
;
A
#
# COMPACT_ATOMS: atom_id res chain seq x y z
N MET A 1 24.32 -29.47 -13.04
CA MET A 1 23.34 -29.98 -14.02
C MET A 1 23.51 -31.47 -14.32
N LYS A 2 24.68 -31.97 -14.72
CA LYS A 2 24.91 -33.37 -15.12
C LYS A 2 24.42 -34.39 -14.07
N PHE A 3 24.85 -34.28 -12.80
CA PHE A 3 24.45 -35.23 -11.73
C PHE A 3 22.93 -35.20 -11.42
N ALA A 4 22.27 -34.06 -11.50
CA ALA A 4 20.81 -33.95 -11.32
C ALA A 4 20.06 -34.68 -12.46
N PHE A 5 20.56 -34.59 -13.69
CA PHE A 5 20.02 -35.32 -14.83
C PHE A 5 20.18 -36.83 -14.63
N ILE A 6 21.40 -37.32 -14.27
CA ILE A 6 21.63 -38.73 -13.96
C ILE A 6 20.68 -39.22 -12.88
N HIS A 7 20.46 -38.42 -11.83
CA HIS A 7 19.56 -38.78 -10.73
C HIS A 7 18.12 -38.89 -11.18
N ALA A 8 17.66 -38.00 -12.04
CA ALA A 8 16.30 -38.04 -12.58
C ALA A 8 16.07 -39.25 -13.52
N GLN A 9 17.08 -39.67 -14.26
CA GLN A 9 17.00 -40.75 -15.25
C GLN A 9 17.44 -42.13 -14.74
N LYS A 10 17.83 -42.26 -13.48
CA LYS A 10 18.38 -43.51 -12.89
C LYS A 10 17.43 -44.71 -12.93
N ALA A 11 16.12 -44.51 -13.10
CA ALA A 11 15.12 -45.55 -13.27
C ALA A 11 15.12 -46.14 -14.70
N HIS A 12 15.59 -45.40 -15.69
CA HIS A 12 15.54 -45.73 -17.09
C HIS A 12 16.91 -46.20 -17.65
N PHE A 13 18.01 -45.68 -17.12
CA PHE A 13 19.36 -45.97 -17.63
C PHE A 13 20.32 -46.27 -16.50
N PRO A 14 21.29 -47.20 -16.74
CA PRO A 14 22.37 -47.48 -15.78
C PRO A 14 23.19 -46.21 -15.46
N ILE A 15 23.44 -45.98 -14.17
CA ILE A 15 24.20 -44.81 -13.71
C ILE A 15 25.63 -44.82 -14.31
N ALA A 16 26.26 -46.02 -14.44
CA ALA A 16 27.59 -46.13 -15.01
C ALA A 16 27.63 -45.63 -16.46
N PHE A 17 26.67 -46.05 -17.28
CA PHE A 17 26.54 -45.61 -18.67
C PHE A 17 26.32 -44.09 -18.79
N MET A 18 25.40 -43.55 -17.98
CA MET A 18 25.15 -42.12 -18.01
C MET A 18 26.34 -41.26 -17.54
N CYS A 19 27.11 -41.76 -16.56
CA CYS A 19 28.31 -41.10 -16.11
C CYS A 19 29.38 -41.05 -17.21
N GLU A 20 29.54 -42.16 -17.94
CA GLU A 20 30.48 -42.26 -19.07
C GLU A 20 30.06 -41.29 -20.21
N GLN A 21 28.82 -41.37 -20.66
CA GLN A 21 28.30 -40.50 -21.73
C GLN A 21 28.35 -39.01 -21.39
N LEU A 22 28.21 -38.68 -20.11
CA LEU A 22 28.24 -37.28 -19.63
C LEU A 22 29.62 -36.85 -19.14
N GLU A 23 30.63 -37.70 -19.27
CA GLU A 23 32.03 -37.44 -18.89
C GLU A 23 32.13 -36.97 -17.43
N VAL A 24 31.52 -37.69 -16.50
CA VAL A 24 31.56 -37.43 -15.05
C VAL A 24 31.93 -38.70 -14.31
N SER A 25 32.64 -38.59 -13.19
CA SER A 25 33.03 -39.78 -12.41
C SER A 25 31.84 -40.36 -11.64
N ARG A 26 31.73 -41.68 -11.59
CA ARG A 26 30.76 -42.39 -10.77
C ARG A 26 30.86 -42.05 -9.29
N SER A 27 32.09 -41.98 -8.76
CA SER A 27 32.37 -41.58 -7.39
C SER A 27 31.85 -40.16 -7.11
N GLY A 28 32.05 -39.22 -8.05
CA GLY A 28 31.53 -37.85 -7.97
C GLY A 28 29.99 -37.80 -7.93
N TYR A 29 29.32 -38.66 -8.72
CA TYR A 29 27.87 -38.76 -8.67
C TYR A 29 27.40 -39.30 -7.31
N TYR A 30 27.97 -40.40 -6.79
CA TYR A 30 27.54 -40.92 -5.49
C TYR A 30 27.86 -39.94 -4.34
N ALA A 31 29.01 -39.30 -4.35
CA ALA A 31 29.33 -38.26 -3.37
C ALA A 31 28.36 -37.09 -3.43
N TRP A 32 27.89 -36.72 -4.63
CA TRP A 32 26.86 -35.70 -4.80
C TRP A 32 25.47 -36.21 -4.32
N ALA A 33 25.10 -37.45 -4.66
CA ALA A 33 23.79 -38.03 -4.31
C ALA A 33 23.64 -38.28 -2.80
N CYS A 34 24.71 -38.63 -2.11
CA CYS A 34 24.72 -38.85 -0.66
C CYS A 34 25.07 -37.61 0.14
N ARG A 35 25.33 -36.47 -0.52
CA ARG A 35 25.71 -35.24 0.20
C ARG A 35 24.52 -34.73 1.03
N PRO A 36 24.68 -34.59 2.34
CA PRO A 36 23.63 -34.03 3.18
C PRO A 36 23.32 -32.59 2.77
N GLU A 37 22.08 -32.18 3.04
CA GLU A 37 21.65 -30.79 2.82
C GLU A 37 22.61 -29.83 3.55
N SER A 38 23.09 -28.80 2.85
CA SER A 38 23.94 -27.81 3.50
C SER A 38 23.19 -27.04 4.58
N ALA A 39 23.87 -26.65 5.66
CA ALA A 39 23.30 -25.82 6.73
C ALA A 39 22.68 -24.50 6.18
N ARG A 40 23.22 -23.99 5.06
CA ARG A 40 22.68 -22.84 4.36
C ARG A 40 21.35 -23.17 3.69
N THR A 41 21.24 -24.32 3.04
CA THR A 41 20.01 -24.75 2.35
C THR A 41 18.91 -25.03 3.37
N ALA A 42 19.22 -25.71 4.48
CA ALA A 42 18.29 -25.94 5.57
C ALA A 42 17.75 -24.61 6.15
N LYS A 43 18.64 -23.66 6.45
CA LYS A 43 18.25 -22.30 6.88
C LYS A 43 17.47 -21.52 5.81
N ASP A 44 17.74 -21.75 4.51
CA ASP A 44 16.97 -21.12 3.44
C ASP A 44 15.56 -21.72 3.36
N ARG A 45 15.38 -23.01 3.60
CA ARG A 45 14.07 -23.67 3.64
C ARG A 45 13.21 -23.11 4.78
N GLU A 46 13.74 -23.09 6.01
CA GLU A 46 13.05 -22.53 7.17
C GLU A 46 12.67 -21.06 6.92
N LEU A 47 13.62 -20.25 6.45
CA LEU A 47 13.36 -18.84 6.17
C LEU A 47 12.34 -18.65 5.04
N THR A 48 12.25 -19.57 4.08
CA THR A 48 11.26 -19.50 2.99
C THR A 48 9.84 -19.63 3.51
N GLU A 49 9.60 -20.50 4.50
CA GLU A 49 8.27 -20.60 5.12
C GLU A 49 7.91 -19.31 5.86
N VAL A 50 8.81 -18.76 6.66
CA VAL A 50 8.59 -17.46 7.34
C VAL A 50 8.35 -16.33 6.35
N VAL A 51 9.07 -16.32 5.21
CA VAL A 51 8.83 -15.35 4.11
C VAL A 51 7.43 -15.52 3.52
N ALA A 52 6.97 -16.77 3.36
CA ALA A 52 5.63 -17.06 2.86
C ALA A 52 4.54 -16.62 3.85
N ASP A 53 4.73 -16.89 5.14
CA ASP A 53 3.80 -16.46 6.20
C ASP A 53 3.64 -14.94 6.22
N VAL A 54 4.74 -14.19 6.21
CA VAL A 54 4.69 -12.70 6.13
C VAL A 54 3.98 -12.23 4.86
N HIS A 55 4.17 -12.92 3.74
CA HIS A 55 3.50 -12.60 2.50
C HIS A 55 1.98 -12.84 2.58
N GLU A 56 1.56 -13.98 3.15
CA GLU A 56 0.13 -14.31 3.35
C GLU A 56 -0.52 -13.39 4.40
N GLU A 57 0.12 -13.12 5.54
CA GLU A 57 -0.35 -12.19 6.55
C GLU A 57 -0.60 -10.78 5.98
N SER A 58 0.23 -10.38 5.01
CA SER A 58 0.00 -9.14 4.26
C SER A 58 -1.08 -9.27 3.19
N ARG A 59 -1.79 -10.40 3.12
CA ARG A 59 -2.75 -10.75 2.05
C ARG A 59 -2.12 -10.62 0.66
N ARG A 60 -0.86 -11.08 0.50
CA ARG A 60 -0.04 -11.03 -0.74
C ARG A 60 0.26 -9.62 -1.26
N ARG A 61 0.12 -8.60 -0.39
CA ARG A 61 0.33 -7.20 -0.76
C ARG A 61 1.79 -6.77 -0.72
N TYR A 62 2.63 -7.47 0.07
CA TYR A 62 4.02 -7.11 0.26
C TYR A 62 4.94 -7.76 -0.78
N GLY A 63 5.76 -6.92 -1.44
CA GLY A 63 6.92 -7.36 -2.19
C GLY A 63 8.17 -7.46 -1.30
N SER A 64 9.27 -7.92 -1.88
CA SER A 64 10.52 -8.18 -1.15
C SER A 64 11.04 -7.01 -0.29
N PRO A 65 10.85 -5.71 -0.64
CA PRO A 65 11.27 -4.63 0.25
C PRO A 65 10.49 -4.58 1.57
N ARG A 66 9.16 -4.74 1.52
CA ARG A 66 8.31 -4.73 2.72
C ARG A 66 8.45 -6.01 3.52
N VAL A 67 8.52 -7.18 2.87
CA VAL A 67 8.80 -8.47 3.53
C VAL A 67 10.14 -8.42 4.26
N PHE A 68 11.19 -7.90 3.63
CA PHE A 68 12.48 -7.70 4.28
C PHE A 68 12.39 -6.84 5.54
N ARG A 69 11.66 -5.72 5.47
CA ARG A 69 11.48 -4.80 6.61
C ARG A 69 10.67 -5.46 7.73
N GLU A 70 9.66 -6.24 7.39
CA GLU A 70 8.89 -7.01 8.36
C GLU A 70 9.75 -8.06 9.07
N LEU A 71 10.52 -8.85 8.32
CA LEU A 71 11.44 -9.83 8.89
C LEU A 71 12.48 -9.18 9.82
N LYS A 72 13.01 -8.02 9.42
CA LYS A 72 13.96 -7.28 10.25
C LYS A 72 13.30 -6.80 11.56
N ALA A 73 12.05 -6.32 11.50
CA ALA A 73 11.30 -5.92 12.69
C ALA A 73 10.99 -7.11 13.63
N ARG A 74 10.86 -8.34 13.08
CA ARG A 74 10.72 -9.60 13.84
C ARG A 74 12.06 -10.16 14.33
N GLY A 75 13.18 -9.45 14.14
CA GLY A 75 14.51 -9.86 14.63
C GLY A 75 15.30 -10.79 13.71
N TYR A 76 14.80 -11.09 12.50
CA TYR A 76 15.53 -11.95 11.56
C TYR A 76 16.74 -11.23 10.95
N ARG A 77 17.93 -11.85 11.05
CA ARG A 77 19.16 -11.38 10.39
C ARG A 77 19.20 -11.89 8.95
N VAL A 78 18.66 -11.14 8.02
CA VAL A 78 18.57 -11.50 6.60
C VAL A 78 18.88 -10.30 5.71
N SER A 79 19.38 -10.52 4.50
CA SER A 79 19.58 -9.45 3.51
C SER A 79 18.36 -9.35 2.56
N ARG A 80 18.11 -8.14 2.04
CA ARG A 80 17.05 -7.91 1.04
C ARG A 80 17.23 -8.80 -0.20
N LYS A 81 18.48 -8.99 -0.66
CA LYS A 81 18.79 -9.87 -1.82
C LYS A 81 18.39 -11.33 -1.54
N ARG A 82 18.63 -11.83 -0.31
CA ARG A 82 18.24 -13.20 0.08
C ARG A 82 16.72 -13.35 0.09
N VAL A 83 15.99 -12.41 0.69
CA VAL A 83 14.51 -12.40 0.70
C VAL A 83 13.97 -12.40 -0.73
N ALA A 84 14.46 -11.50 -1.60
CA ALA A 84 14.02 -11.42 -2.99
C ALA A 84 14.27 -12.72 -3.77
N ARG A 85 15.40 -13.42 -3.51
CA ARG A 85 15.70 -14.71 -4.12
C ARG A 85 14.73 -15.80 -3.65
N LEU A 86 14.49 -15.91 -2.34
CA LEU A 86 13.56 -16.90 -1.76
C LEU A 86 12.12 -16.68 -2.24
N MET A 87 11.64 -15.44 -2.26
CA MET A 87 10.32 -15.10 -2.82
C MET A 87 10.20 -15.54 -4.29
N ARG A 88 11.23 -15.28 -5.10
CA ARG A 88 11.26 -15.69 -6.52
C ARG A 88 11.22 -17.20 -6.67
N GLN A 89 11.99 -17.93 -5.87
CA GLN A 89 12.06 -19.41 -5.89
C GLN A 89 10.71 -20.03 -5.51
N LYS A 90 9.99 -19.45 -4.53
CA LYS A 90 8.66 -19.91 -4.09
C LYS A 90 7.52 -19.31 -4.96
N GLY A 91 7.82 -18.51 -5.99
CA GLY A 91 6.83 -17.90 -6.86
C GLY A 91 6.02 -16.76 -6.21
N LEU A 92 6.45 -16.25 -5.04
CA LEU A 92 5.75 -15.19 -4.31
C LEU A 92 6.00 -13.85 -4.99
N ARG A 93 4.94 -13.19 -5.42
CA ARG A 93 4.99 -11.90 -6.10
C ARG A 93 4.00 -10.92 -5.48
N ALA A 94 4.45 -9.69 -5.24
CA ALA A 94 3.52 -8.59 -4.99
C ALA A 94 2.76 -8.27 -6.28
N ARG A 95 1.56 -7.76 -6.12
CA ARG A 95 0.69 -7.39 -7.23
C ARG A 95 1.26 -6.25 -8.05
N ALA A 96 1.16 -6.34 -9.36
CA ALA A 96 1.68 -5.34 -10.28
C ALA A 96 0.73 -4.15 -10.41
N ARG A 97 1.29 -2.94 -10.50
CA ARG A 97 0.53 -1.71 -10.73
C ARG A 97 -0.11 -1.73 -12.13
N ARG A 98 -1.44 -1.60 -12.22
CA ARG A 98 -2.14 -1.39 -13.49
C ARG A 98 -2.09 0.09 -13.89
N ARG A 99 -2.14 0.39 -15.20
CA ARG A 99 -2.24 1.78 -15.70
C ARG A 99 -3.57 2.41 -15.25
N PHE A 100 -3.51 3.65 -14.83
CA PHE A 100 -4.64 4.43 -14.31
C PHE A 100 -5.28 5.27 -15.43
N VAL A 101 -6.62 5.45 -15.38
CA VAL A 101 -7.38 6.36 -16.24
C VAL A 101 -7.83 7.56 -15.40
N LYS A 102 -7.68 8.78 -15.93
CA LYS A 102 -8.01 10.03 -15.26
C LYS A 102 -9.52 10.33 -15.41
N THR A 103 -10.21 10.76 -14.34
CA THR A 103 -11.67 10.87 -14.31
C THR A 103 -12.22 12.12 -13.62
N THR A 104 -11.42 13.15 -13.34
CA THR A 104 -11.89 14.37 -12.67
C THR A 104 -12.46 15.34 -13.72
N ASP A 105 -13.73 15.73 -13.56
CA ASP A 105 -14.35 16.86 -14.27
C ASP A 105 -14.13 18.14 -13.45
N SER A 106 -13.33 19.06 -13.99
CA SER A 106 -13.01 20.35 -13.38
C SER A 106 -13.67 21.55 -14.11
N ALA A 107 -14.67 21.29 -14.96
CA ALA A 107 -15.36 22.31 -15.76
C ALA A 107 -16.66 22.77 -15.05
N HIS A 108 -16.56 23.50 -13.94
CA HIS A 108 -17.69 24.10 -13.25
C HIS A 108 -17.48 25.61 -12.98
N GLY A 109 -18.57 26.36 -12.75
CA GLY A 109 -18.56 27.81 -12.54
C GLY A 109 -18.31 28.25 -11.07
N HIS A 110 -17.97 27.34 -10.14
CA HIS A 110 -17.71 27.70 -8.75
C HIS A 110 -16.34 28.38 -8.58
N PRO A 111 -16.21 29.31 -7.59
CA PRO A 111 -14.92 29.93 -7.27
C PRO A 111 -13.88 28.88 -6.84
N VAL A 112 -12.68 28.98 -7.38
CA VAL A 112 -11.58 28.07 -7.11
C VAL A 112 -10.54 28.77 -6.23
N ALA A 113 -10.14 28.15 -5.11
CA ALA A 113 -9.10 28.66 -4.24
C ALA A 113 -7.70 28.55 -4.92
N PRO A 114 -6.73 29.44 -4.55
CA PRO A 114 -5.37 29.31 -5.02
C PRO A 114 -4.71 28.03 -4.51
N ASN A 115 -3.67 27.56 -5.22
CA ASN A 115 -2.85 26.46 -4.74
C ASN A 115 -1.83 26.98 -3.73
N VAL A 116 -2.19 26.90 -2.46
CA VAL A 116 -1.31 27.32 -1.33
C VAL A 116 -0.40 26.17 -0.89
N LEU A 117 -0.78 24.92 -1.15
CA LEU A 117 0.04 23.75 -0.77
C LEU A 117 1.36 23.70 -1.53
N GLU A 118 1.38 24.15 -2.82
CA GLU A 118 2.57 24.20 -3.68
C GLU A 118 3.42 22.92 -3.70
N ARG A 119 2.77 21.75 -3.52
CA ARG A 119 3.39 20.41 -3.42
C ARG A 119 4.28 20.22 -2.18
N ASP A 120 4.14 21.03 -1.17
CA ASP A 120 4.78 20.78 0.11
C ASP A 120 4.02 19.67 0.86
N PHE A 121 4.38 18.44 0.51
CA PHE A 121 3.78 17.23 1.06
C PHE A 121 4.50 16.69 2.31
N SER A 122 5.39 17.45 2.91
CA SER A 122 6.22 17.00 4.01
C SER A 122 6.14 17.95 5.22
N PRO A 123 4.92 18.20 5.77
CA PRO A 123 4.80 19.01 6.97
C PRO A 123 5.55 18.38 8.14
N GLU A 124 6.00 19.20 9.08
CA GLU A 124 6.83 18.77 10.21
C GLU A 124 6.00 18.17 11.36
N GLN A 125 4.70 18.47 11.41
CA GLN A 125 3.81 18.09 12.51
C GLN A 125 2.51 17.44 11.99
N PRO A 126 1.92 16.51 12.76
CA PRO A 126 0.61 15.97 12.44
C PRO A 126 -0.46 17.08 12.53
N ASN A 127 -1.51 16.94 11.74
CA ASN A 127 -2.64 17.87 11.65
C ASN A 127 -2.29 19.30 11.18
N SER A 128 -1.13 19.52 10.59
CA SER A 128 -0.78 20.81 10.00
C SER A 128 -1.39 20.98 8.60
N LYS A 129 -1.28 19.94 7.76
CA LYS A 129 -1.82 19.98 6.39
C LYS A 129 -2.57 18.69 6.08
N TRP A 130 -3.82 18.83 5.67
CA TRP A 130 -4.62 17.71 5.18
C TRP A 130 -4.86 17.81 3.69
N ALA A 131 -5.10 16.67 3.05
CA ALA A 131 -5.52 16.62 1.65
C ALA A 131 -6.71 15.67 1.47
N GLY A 132 -7.68 16.10 0.67
CA GLY A 132 -8.89 15.35 0.37
C GLY A 132 -9.04 15.03 -1.11
N ASP A 133 -9.73 13.92 -1.40
CA ASP A 133 -10.10 13.52 -2.76
C ASP A 133 -11.19 12.45 -2.71
N ILE A 134 -11.85 12.22 -3.85
CA ILE A 134 -12.91 11.23 -4.02
C ILE A 134 -12.44 10.13 -4.98
N THR A 135 -12.78 8.90 -4.66
CA THR A 135 -12.67 7.77 -5.59
C THR A 135 -13.96 6.98 -5.63
N TYR A 136 -14.06 6.04 -6.56
CA TYR A 136 -15.23 5.20 -6.74
C TYR A 136 -14.85 3.73 -6.84
N VAL A 137 -15.75 2.88 -6.37
CA VAL A 137 -15.65 1.43 -6.35
C VAL A 137 -16.90 0.85 -7.02
N TRP A 138 -16.70 -0.04 -7.98
CA TRP A 138 -17.80 -0.71 -8.64
C TRP A 138 -18.34 -1.86 -7.79
N THR A 139 -19.66 -1.94 -7.69
CA THR A 139 -20.40 -3.07 -7.09
C THR A 139 -21.51 -3.52 -8.06
N ALA A 140 -22.11 -4.68 -7.83
CA ALA A 140 -23.24 -5.12 -8.65
C ALA A 140 -24.51 -4.23 -8.46
N GLU A 141 -24.57 -3.45 -7.36
CA GLU A 141 -25.60 -2.44 -7.10
C GLU A 141 -25.28 -1.06 -7.73
N GLY A 142 -24.13 -0.92 -8.41
CA GLY A 142 -23.69 0.34 -9.00
C GLY A 142 -22.44 0.92 -8.34
N TRP A 143 -22.18 2.21 -8.60
CA TRP A 143 -21.03 2.90 -8.06
C TRP A 143 -21.20 3.23 -6.57
N LEU A 144 -20.18 2.92 -5.79
CA LEU A 144 -19.99 3.40 -4.43
C LEU A 144 -18.86 4.44 -4.44
N TYR A 145 -19.11 5.64 -3.96
CA TYR A 145 -18.14 6.72 -3.86
C TYR A 145 -17.51 6.73 -2.47
N LEU A 146 -16.21 7.00 -2.42
CA LEU A 146 -15.44 7.12 -1.19
C LEU A 146 -14.70 8.46 -1.21
N ALA A 147 -15.05 9.37 -0.30
CA ALA A 147 -14.24 10.56 0.01
C ALA A 147 -13.29 10.24 1.17
N VAL A 148 -12.07 10.76 1.10
CA VAL A 148 -11.07 10.62 2.18
C VAL A 148 -10.44 11.97 2.50
N VAL A 149 -10.03 12.12 3.76
CA VAL A 149 -9.15 13.18 4.25
C VAL A 149 -7.89 12.51 4.79
N LEU A 150 -6.74 12.92 4.29
CA LEU A 150 -5.44 12.34 4.58
C LEU A 150 -4.56 13.39 5.27
N ASP A 151 -3.96 13.06 6.40
CA ASP A 151 -2.91 13.86 7.02
C ASP A 151 -1.60 13.71 6.21
N LEU A 152 -1.06 14.83 5.74
CA LEU A 152 0.14 14.84 4.90
C LEU A 152 1.42 14.53 5.67
N PHE A 153 1.46 14.69 6.99
CA PHE A 153 2.58 14.30 7.82
C PHE A 153 2.73 12.78 7.90
N SER A 154 1.67 12.12 8.34
CA SER A 154 1.68 10.70 8.66
C SER A 154 1.16 9.81 7.53
N ARG A 155 0.56 10.39 6.48
CA ARG A 155 -0.18 9.65 5.44
C ARG A 155 -1.39 8.90 6.00
N LYS A 156 -1.82 9.18 7.22
CA LYS A 156 -2.97 8.56 7.86
C LYS A 156 -4.27 9.09 7.24
N VAL A 157 -5.20 8.21 6.94
CA VAL A 157 -6.57 8.60 6.64
C VAL A 157 -7.22 8.99 7.96
N VAL A 158 -7.54 10.27 8.13
CA VAL A 158 -8.07 10.87 9.35
C VAL A 158 -9.58 11.06 9.31
N GLY A 159 -10.16 11.09 8.10
CA GLY A 159 -11.60 11.11 7.87
C GLY A 159 -11.95 10.45 6.55
N TRP A 160 -13.13 9.85 6.49
CA TRP A 160 -13.66 9.24 5.28
C TRP A 160 -15.19 9.14 5.35
N ALA A 161 -15.81 9.09 4.18
CA ALA A 161 -17.25 8.84 4.05
C ALA A 161 -17.51 8.06 2.77
N MET A 162 -18.64 7.35 2.73
CA MET A 162 -19.06 6.54 1.59
C MET A 162 -20.54 6.82 1.26
N SER A 163 -20.85 6.96 -0.04
CA SER A 163 -22.20 7.18 -0.54
C SER A 163 -22.39 6.51 -1.89
N ASP A 164 -23.63 6.25 -2.27
CA ASP A 164 -24.04 5.87 -3.62
C ASP A 164 -24.16 7.07 -4.57
N THR A 165 -24.09 8.29 -4.03
CA THR A 165 -24.10 9.55 -4.78
C THR A 165 -22.81 10.33 -4.58
N ILE A 166 -22.37 11.03 -5.64
CA ILE A 166 -21.19 11.92 -5.58
C ILE A 166 -21.69 13.37 -5.43
N ASP A 167 -21.96 13.79 -4.21
CA ASP A 167 -22.44 15.12 -3.88
C ASP A 167 -21.56 15.84 -2.83
N ARG A 168 -21.93 17.07 -2.47
CA ARG A 168 -21.22 17.84 -1.45
C ARG A 168 -21.28 17.20 -0.06
N GLN A 169 -22.38 16.49 0.26
CA GLN A 169 -22.54 15.85 1.56
C GLN A 169 -21.51 14.78 1.83
N LEU A 170 -21.07 14.08 0.78
CA LEU A 170 -20.01 13.06 0.89
C LEU A 170 -18.69 13.66 1.41
N VAL A 171 -18.25 14.79 0.85
CA VAL A 171 -16.99 15.43 1.27
C VAL A 171 -17.13 16.13 2.62
N LEU A 172 -18.30 16.72 2.91
CA LEU A 172 -18.60 17.30 4.22
C LEU A 172 -18.57 16.24 5.32
N SER A 173 -19.14 15.08 5.09
CA SER A 173 -19.14 13.97 6.05
C SER A 173 -17.72 13.46 6.33
N ALA A 174 -16.89 13.35 5.30
CA ALA A 174 -15.48 12.94 5.45
C ALA A 174 -14.67 13.96 6.26
N LEU A 175 -14.85 15.27 5.98
CA LEU A 175 -14.17 16.35 6.70
C LEU A 175 -14.68 16.45 8.14
N SER A 176 -15.99 16.36 8.36
CA SER A 176 -16.59 16.37 9.70
C SER A 176 -16.08 15.22 10.57
N MET A 177 -15.97 14.00 10.01
CA MET A 177 -15.36 12.86 10.72
C MET A 177 -13.91 13.17 11.13
N ALA A 178 -13.13 13.79 10.27
CA ALA A 178 -11.75 14.16 10.59
C ALA A 178 -11.70 15.18 11.74
N LEU A 179 -12.52 16.23 11.67
CA LEU A 179 -12.58 17.29 12.67
C LEU A 179 -13.11 16.84 14.04
N LEU A 180 -13.97 15.84 14.08
CA LEU A 180 -14.46 15.24 15.33
C LEU A 180 -13.35 14.48 16.08
N ASN A 181 -12.40 13.90 15.36
CA ASN A 181 -11.37 13.04 15.91
C ASN A 181 -9.99 13.71 16.06
N ARG A 182 -9.82 14.89 15.46
CA ARG A 182 -8.51 15.58 15.35
C ARG A 182 -8.65 17.09 15.46
N PRO A 183 -7.61 17.78 15.96
CA PRO A 183 -7.52 19.24 15.80
C PRO A 183 -7.60 19.64 14.33
N ALA A 184 -8.24 20.77 14.08
CA ALA A 184 -8.33 21.35 12.74
C ALA A 184 -6.92 21.63 12.19
N PRO A 185 -6.66 21.37 10.89
CA PRO A 185 -5.39 21.66 10.27
C PRO A 185 -5.26 23.15 9.91
N ASP A 186 -4.05 23.64 9.70
CA ASP A 186 -3.82 24.98 9.16
C ASP A 186 -4.28 25.09 7.70
N LEU A 187 -4.18 23.98 6.94
CA LEU A 187 -4.46 23.94 5.52
C LEU A 187 -5.16 22.63 5.12
N HIS A 188 -6.21 22.76 4.31
CA HIS A 188 -6.84 21.63 3.62
C HIS A 188 -6.72 21.81 2.10
N HIS A 189 -6.11 20.81 1.44
CA HIS A 189 -5.93 20.77 -0.01
C HIS A 189 -6.88 19.77 -0.67
N SER A 190 -7.43 20.12 -1.83
CA SER A 190 -8.26 19.21 -2.64
C SER A 190 -8.02 19.42 -4.13
N ASP A 191 -8.63 18.56 -4.94
CA ASP A 191 -8.80 18.86 -6.36
C ASP A 191 -9.84 20.00 -6.57
N ARG A 192 -10.11 20.31 -7.85
CA ARG A 192 -11.13 21.33 -8.21
C ARG A 192 -12.50 20.73 -8.45
N GLY A 193 -12.83 19.60 -7.85
CA GLY A 193 -14.17 19.03 -7.98
C GLY A 193 -15.23 19.98 -7.43
N SER A 194 -16.41 20.02 -8.07
CA SER A 194 -17.53 20.87 -7.67
C SER A 194 -17.94 20.67 -6.21
N GLN A 195 -17.73 19.47 -5.66
CA GLN A 195 -18.02 19.12 -4.28
C GLN A 195 -17.17 19.93 -3.30
N TYR A 196 -15.86 20.08 -3.58
CA TYR A 196 -14.91 20.86 -2.76
C TYR A 196 -15.05 22.37 -2.98
N ALA A 197 -15.54 22.79 -4.17
CA ALA A 197 -15.80 24.19 -4.49
C ALA A 197 -17.16 24.68 -3.99
N SER A 198 -17.98 23.80 -3.40
CA SER A 198 -19.32 24.15 -2.87
C SER A 198 -19.24 25.19 -1.75
N GLU A 199 -20.29 25.99 -1.62
CA GLU A 199 -20.36 27.03 -0.59
C GLU A 199 -20.31 26.44 0.82
N ASP A 200 -21.10 25.38 1.07
CA ASP A 200 -21.16 24.70 2.37
C ASP A 200 -19.77 24.17 2.80
N TYR A 201 -19.00 23.60 1.84
CA TYR A 201 -17.66 23.09 2.15
C TYR A 201 -16.68 24.20 2.52
N ARG A 202 -16.70 25.31 1.77
CA ARG A 202 -15.87 26.49 2.05
C ARG A 202 -16.26 27.17 3.36
N GLU A 203 -17.54 27.24 3.66
CA GLU A 203 -18.02 27.80 4.92
C GLU A 203 -17.56 26.96 6.12
N LEU A 204 -17.63 25.62 6.03
CA LEU A 204 -17.11 24.73 7.06
C LEU A 204 -15.61 24.96 7.30
N LEU A 205 -14.80 25.05 6.23
CA LEU A 205 -13.36 25.33 6.36
C LEU A 205 -13.12 26.70 7.05
N LYS A 206 -13.88 27.74 6.66
CA LYS A 206 -13.77 29.08 7.24
C LYS A 206 -14.15 29.09 8.73
N GLN A 207 -15.24 28.43 9.11
CA GLN A 207 -15.68 28.28 10.51
C GLN A 207 -14.62 27.62 11.39
N GLN A 208 -13.84 26.72 10.82
CA GLN A 208 -12.74 26.02 11.51
C GLN A 208 -11.38 26.73 11.35
N ALA A 209 -11.36 27.93 10.77
CA ALA A 209 -10.14 28.70 10.46
C ALA A 209 -9.13 27.95 9.58
N ILE A 210 -9.59 27.04 8.72
CA ILE A 210 -8.74 26.22 7.85
C ILE A 210 -8.52 26.94 6.51
N THR A 211 -7.27 27.10 6.10
CA THR A 211 -6.92 27.64 4.77
C THR A 211 -7.31 26.65 3.67
N CYS A 212 -8.17 27.08 2.75
CA CYS A 212 -8.54 26.29 1.58
C CYS A 212 -7.47 26.38 0.50
N SER A 213 -7.04 25.25 -0.03
CA SER A 213 -6.09 25.14 -1.14
C SER A 213 -6.61 24.16 -2.19
N MET A 214 -6.52 24.54 -3.49
CA MET A 214 -6.97 23.67 -4.58
C MET A 214 -5.89 23.47 -5.63
N SER A 215 -5.86 22.27 -6.21
CA SER A 215 -4.94 21.90 -7.29
C SER A 215 -5.06 22.86 -8.49
N ARG A 216 -4.00 23.05 -9.24
CA ARG A 216 -4.02 23.80 -10.52
C ARG A 216 -4.78 23.01 -11.57
N LYS A 217 -5.42 23.71 -12.52
CA LYS A 217 -6.19 23.07 -13.60
C LYS A 217 -5.31 22.09 -14.40
N GLY A 218 -5.76 20.85 -14.50
CA GLY A 218 -5.06 19.81 -15.26
C GLY A 218 -3.77 19.30 -14.64
N ASN A 219 -3.43 19.68 -13.41
CA ASN A 219 -2.19 19.28 -12.76
C ASN A 219 -2.45 18.21 -11.68
N CYS A 220 -2.33 16.92 -12.07
CA CYS A 220 -2.52 15.78 -11.16
C CYS A 220 -1.43 15.68 -10.06
N TRP A 221 -0.27 16.30 -10.24
CA TRP A 221 0.81 16.23 -9.26
C TRP A 221 0.52 17.03 -7.98
N ASP A 222 -0.44 17.95 -8.02
CA ASP A 222 -0.76 18.80 -6.89
C ASP A 222 -1.50 18.01 -5.78
N ASN A 223 -2.13 16.84 -6.09
CA ASN A 223 -2.77 15.95 -5.13
C ASN A 223 -2.15 14.54 -5.09
N ALA A 224 -0.88 14.40 -5.48
CA ALA A 224 -0.21 13.12 -5.69
C ALA A 224 -0.21 12.18 -4.46
N VAL A 225 -0.30 12.72 -3.25
CA VAL A 225 -0.31 11.92 -2.02
C VAL A 225 -1.61 11.14 -1.88
N VAL A 226 -2.76 11.77 -2.09
CA VAL A 226 -4.06 11.10 -2.04
C VAL A 226 -4.24 10.16 -3.21
N GLU A 227 -3.76 10.53 -4.41
CA GLU A 227 -3.71 9.64 -5.57
C GLU A 227 -2.88 8.37 -5.29
N SER A 228 -1.77 8.50 -4.56
CA SER A 228 -0.94 7.36 -4.13
C SER A 228 -1.67 6.44 -3.14
N PHE A 229 -2.48 7.01 -2.24
CA PHE A 229 -3.36 6.25 -1.37
C PHE A 229 -4.39 5.48 -2.18
N PHE A 230 -5.13 6.14 -3.08
CA PHE A 230 -6.13 5.47 -3.93
C PHE A 230 -5.53 4.40 -4.84
N SER A 231 -4.34 4.65 -5.37
CA SER A 231 -3.61 3.63 -6.13
C SER A 231 -3.34 2.39 -5.26
N SER A 232 -2.93 2.57 -4.01
CA SER A 232 -2.70 1.47 -3.06
C SER A 232 -4.01 0.74 -2.73
N LEU A 233 -5.08 1.48 -2.40
CA LEU A 233 -6.39 0.94 -2.12
C LEU A 233 -6.93 0.09 -3.28
N LYS A 234 -6.90 0.64 -4.50
CA LYS A 234 -7.39 -0.05 -5.70
C LYS A 234 -6.59 -1.32 -5.99
N MET A 235 -5.27 -1.25 -5.88
CA MET A 235 -4.39 -2.39 -6.12
C MET A 235 -4.47 -3.48 -5.05
N GLU A 236 -4.61 -3.08 -3.80
CA GLU A 236 -4.52 -3.99 -2.67
C GLU A 236 -5.88 -4.55 -2.24
N LEU A 237 -6.99 -3.95 -2.69
CA LEU A 237 -8.35 -4.36 -2.33
C LEU A 237 -9.30 -4.42 -3.53
N VAL A 238 -9.53 -3.27 -4.22
CA VAL A 238 -10.67 -3.14 -5.14
C VAL A 238 -10.54 -4.06 -6.37
N TYR A 239 -9.35 -4.12 -7.00
CA TYR A 239 -9.14 -4.96 -8.19
C TYR A 239 -9.06 -6.47 -7.92
N GLU A 240 -9.20 -6.86 -6.67
CA GLU A 240 -9.09 -8.23 -6.21
C GLU A 240 -10.41 -8.89 -5.94
N ARG A 241 -11.45 -8.06 -5.81
CA ARG A 241 -12.78 -8.50 -5.42
C ARG A 241 -13.81 -7.94 -6.39
N SER A 242 -14.84 -8.73 -6.62
CA SER A 242 -16.07 -8.26 -7.23
C SER A 242 -17.09 -8.14 -6.10
N PHE A 243 -17.43 -6.91 -5.73
CA PHE A 243 -18.39 -6.64 -4.68
C PHE A 243 -19.81 -6.84 -5.20
N GLN A 244 -20.63 -7.59 -4.49
CA GLN A 244 -22.02 -7.81 -4.87
C GLN A 244 -22.92 -6.67 -4.38
N THR A 245 -22.64 -6.14 -3.18
CA THR A 245 -23.46 -5.08 -2.57
C THR A 245 -22.59 -3.90 -2.12
N HIS A 246 -23.23 -2.72 -1.98
CA HIS A 246 -22.58 -1.56 -1.37
C HIS A 246 -22.12 -1.86 0.06
N GLU A 247 -22.90 -2.63 0.81
CA GLU A 247 -22.59 -2.96 2.20
C GLU A 247 -21.32 -3.85 2.30
N GLU A 248 -21.16 -4.81 1.39
CA GLU A 248 -19.93 -5.61 1.31
C GLU A 248 -18.72 -4.73 1.01
N ALA A 249 -18.85 -3.81 0.06
CA ALA A 249 -17.78 -2.87 -0.29
C ALA A 249 -17.45 -1.94 0.88
N LYS A 250 -18.46 -1.39 1.57
CA LYS A 250 -18.28 -0.51 2.74
C LYS A 250 -17.49 -1.21 3.85
N ARG A 251 -17.84 -2.45 4.20
CA ARG A 251 -17.12 -3.23 5.20
C ARG A 251 -15.65 -3.48 4.81
N ALA A 252 -15.41 -3.85 3.56
CA ALA A 252 -14.08 -4.12 3.06
C ALA A 252 -13.19 -2.86 3.03
N LEU A 253 -13.77 -1.70 2.65
CA LEU A 253 -13.10 -0.40 2.66
C LEU A 253 -12.79 0.06 4.08
N PHE A 254 -13.75 -0.08 5.00
CA PHE A 254 -13.55 0.19 6.42
C PHE A 254 -12.38 -0.62 6.99
N GLU A 255 -12.40 -1.95 6.80
CA GLU A 255 -11.32 -2.84 7.26
C GLU A 255 -9.97 -2.45 6.65
N TYR A 256 -9.98 -2.08 5.34
CA TYR A 256 -8.76 -1.66 4.68
C TYR A 256 -8.20 -0.37 5.27
N ILE A 257 -9.02 0.64 5.49
CA ILE A 257 -8.58 1.95 6.00
C ILE A 257 -8.14 1.82 7.45
N GLU A 258 -9.03 1.32 8.32
CA GLU A 258 -8.82 1.39 9.76
C GLU A 258 -7.89 0.29 10.30
N ALA A 259 -8.09 -0.95 9.87
CA ALA A 259 -7.33 -2.07 10.43
C ALA A 259 -6.02 -2.33 9.68
N TRP A 260 -5.99 -2.10 8.36
CA TRP A 260 -4.82 -2.41 7.56
C TRP A 260 -3.97 -1.18 7.24
N TYR A 261 -4.52 -0.20 6.52
CA TYR A 261 -3.75 0.94 5.99
C TYR A 261 -3.18 1.81 7.10
N ASN A 262 -4.02 2.27 8.01
CA ASN A 262 -3.60 3.16 9.09
C ASN A 262 -2.68 2.47 10.11
N ARG A 263 -2.97 1.21 10.49
CA ARG A 263 -2.31 0.54 11.62
C ARG A 263 -1.17 -0.38 11.25
N ARG A 264 -1.23 -1.04 10.08
CA ARG A 264 -0.30 -2.14 9.76
C ARG A 264 0.52 -1.92 8.49
N ARG A 265 -0.04 -1.21 7.50
CA ARG A 265 0.59 -1.08 6.19
C ARG A 265 1.89 -0.29 6.28
N ARG A 266 3.02 -0.92 5.93
CA ARG A 266 4.32 -0.26 5.89
C ARG A 266 4.43 0.69 4.71
N HIS A 267 4.74 1.96 4.99
CA HIS A 267 4.89 3.04 4.02
C HIS A 267 6.37 3.32 3.73
N SER A 268 6.76 3.26 2.45
CA SER A 268 8.15 3.56 2.05
C SER A 268 8.55 5.02 2.33
N ALA A 269 7.61 5.96 2.14
CA ALA A 269 7.84 7.37 2.43
C ALA A 269 8.00 7.68 3.94
N LEU A 270 7.52 6.79 4.81
CA LEU A 270 7.61 6.91 6.28
C LEU A 270 8.71 6.00 6.87
N GLY A 271 9.71 5.62 6.09
CA GLY A 271 10.76 4.72 6.58
C GLY A 271 10.31 3.27 6.80
N TYR A 272 9.22 2.84 6.18
CA TYR A 272 8.62 1.51 6.30
C TYR A 272 7.98 1.23 7.67
N VAL A 273 7.42 2.23 8.31
CA VAL A 273 6.48 2.08 9.43
C VAL A 273 5.05 2.35 8.95
N SER A 274 4.04 2.03 9.76
CA SER A 274 2.65 2.38 9.46
C SER A 274 2.38 3.86 9.77
N PRO A 275 1.31 4.46 9.21
CA PRO A 275 0.89 5.81 9.54
C PRO A 275 0.75 6.05 11.05
N GLU A 276 0.07 5.16 11.77
CA GLU A 276 -0.13 5.27 13.21
C GLU A 276 1.18 5.13 14.01
N GLU A 277 2.04 4.19 13.61
CA GLU A 277 3.37 4.04 14.23
C GLU A 277 4.25 5.27 14.01
N TYR A 278 4.15 5.91 12.83
CA TYR A 278 4.89 7.13 12.52
C TYR A 278 4.48 8.29 13.42
N GLU A 279 3.16 8.52 13.62
CA GLU A 279 2.65 9.54 14.54
C GLU A 279 3.09 9.29 15.98
N ARG A 280 2.94 8.05 16.46
CA ARG A 280 3.36 7.66 17.81
C ARG A 280 4.86 7.92 18.05
N ASN A 281 5.70 7.57 17.07
CA ASN A 281 7.15 7.80 17.17
C ASN A 281 7.50 9.31 17.18
N ALA A 282 6.75 10.14 16.46
CA ALA A 282 6.92 11.59 16.48
C ALA A 282 6.54 12.20 17.84
N SER A 283 5.39 11.79 18.40
CA SER A 283 4.95 12.25 19.73
C SER A 283 5.94 11.88 20.83
N THR A 284 6.54 10.69 20.76
CA THR A 284 7.57 10.25 21.74
C THR A 284 8.85 11.10 21.64
N ARG A 285 9.23 11.53 20.44
CA ARG A 285 10.40 12.39 20.23
C ARG A 285 10.16 13.80 20.77
N SER A 286 8.98 14.38 20.51
CA SER A 286 8.60 15.71 21.05
C SER A 286 8.53 15.73 22.58
N ALA A 287 8.17 14.62 23.23
CA ALA A 287 8.11 14.53 24.69
C ALA A 287 9.50 14.33 25.35
N ALA A 288 10.52 13.98 24.56
CA ALA A 288 11.88 13.74 25.03
C ALA A 288 12.83 14.95 24.83
N THR A 289 12.33 16.01 24.19
CA THR A 289 13.03 17.30 23.96
C THR A 289 12.49 18.36 24.89
#